data_e18edb05fa14ad7f0295f6d1ce2ee223
#
_entry.id   e18edb05fa14ad7f0295f6d1ce2ee223
#
_cell.length_a   1.000
_cell.length_b   1.000
_cell.length_c   1.000
_cell.angle_alpha   90.00
_cell.angle_beta   90.00
_cell.angle_gamma   90.00
#
_symmetry.space_group_name_H-M   'P 1'
#
loop_
_entity.id
_entity.type
_entity.pdbx_description
1 polymer ?
#
loop_
_entity_poly.entity_id
_entity_poly.type
_entity_poly.pdbx_seq_one_letter_code
_entity_poly.pdbx_strand_id
1 'polypeptide(L)'
;MGIVNSKTFSSKDIASYYDVSEDHYMYFWDLNQSHALHYGYWDSTAKTFREALANINKVLSEKALITEGMKVLDAGCGIGGSSIWLAKNTHADVDGITLSTKQAARANAYVTEIGLDSKVQFQVQDFTKTNFDDASFDVVWAIESVCHAGDKEDFIKEAYRLLKPGGQLIMADFFIVKDGNAKDQRELDAWGHGWAVPFFEKKNIFVEMLTHTNFSNVQMLNRTQHIMKSAKRLYYAFFPGWVFSKLYNLINRSTTEFSKNNVYTAY
;
A
#
# COMPACT_ATOMS: atom_id res chain seq x y z
N MET A 1 -29.82 -9.90 1.45
CA MET A 1 -28.90 -9.18 2.34
C MET A 1 -28.17 -10.21 3.18
N GLY A 2 -27.02 -10.68 2.74
CA GLY A 2 -26.15 -11.57 3.49
C GLY A 2 -25.10 -10.71 4.17
N ILE A 3 -25.11 -10.68 5.49
CA ILE A 3 -24.05 -10.06 6.29
C ILE A 3 -22.78 -10.87 5.99
N VAL A 4 -21.92 -10.33 5.12
CA VAL A 4 -20.54 -10.81 5.01
C VAL A 4 -19.93 -10.51 6.37
N ASN A 5 -19.53 -11.55 7.11
CA ASN A 5 -18.72 -11.40 8.31
C ASN A 5 -17.34 -10.87 7.87
N SER A 6 -17.25 -9.57 7.61
CA SER A 6 -15.95 -8.91 7.41
C SER A 6 -15.20 -9.02 8.73
N LYS A 7 -14.11 -9.78 8.72
CA LYS A 7 -13.20 -9.80 9.87
C LYS A 7 -12.65 -8.38 10.01
N THR A 8 -12.98 -7.71 11.09
CA THR A 8 -12.40 -6.41 11.41
C THR A 8 -10.97 -6.63 11.88
N PHE A 9 -10.01 -5.99 11.20
CA PHE A 9 -8.63 -5.91 11.67
C PHE A 9 -8.45 -4.57 12.40
N SER A 10 -7.92 -4.61 13.61
CA SER A 10 -7.51 -3.39 14.29
C SER A 10 -6.20 -2.84 13.70
N SER A 11 -5.91 -1.56 13.93
CA SER A 11 -4.62 -0.95 13.53
C SER A 11 -3.43 -1.73 14.09
N LYS A 12 -3.59 -2.39 15.27
CA LYS A 12 -2.56 -3.27 15.85
C LYS A 12 -2.39 -4.57 15.06
N ASP A 13 -3.47 -5.15 14.56
CA ASP A 13 -3.40 -6.37 13.74
C ASP A 13 -2.66 -6.11 12.43
N ILE A 14 -2.96 -4.96 11.79
CA ILE A 14 -2.31 -4.53 10.55
C ILE A 14 -0.82 -4.26 10.80
N ALA A 15 -0.46 -3.52 11.85
CA ALA A 15 0.93 -3.27 12.21
C ALA A 15 1.67 -4.59 12.48
N SER A 16 1.08 -5.50 13.28
CA SER A 16 1.65 -6.82 13.58
C SER A 16 1.84 -7.67 12.32
N TYR A 17 0.89 -7.62 11.38
CA TYR A 17 1.00 -8.30 10.09
C TYR A 17 2.29 -7.90 9.37
N TYR A 18 2.55 -6.60 9.22
CA TYR A 18 3.73 -6.09 8.54
C TYR A 18 5.02 -6.38 9.30
N ASP A 19 5.01 -6.25 10.64
CA ASP A 19 6.17 -6.52 11.48
C ASP A 19 6.63 -7.99 11.42
N VAL A 20 5.68 -8.92 11.31
CA VAL A 20 5.95 -10.37 11.23
C VAL A 20 6.29 -10.81 9.80
N SER A 21 5.70 -10.17 8.79
CA SER A 21 5.90 -10.55 7.40
C SER A 21 7.14 -9.91 6.76
N GLU A 22 7.86 -9.04 7.47
CA GLU A 22 9.01 -8.29 6.96
C GLU A 22 10.09 -9.20 6.37
N ASP A 23 10.41 -10.33 7.04
CA ASP A 23 11.41 -11.28 6.56
C ASP A 23 11.03 -11.91 5.21
N HIS A 24 9.73 -12.18 4.99
CA HIS A 24 9.24 -12.68 3.71
C HIS A 24 9.38 -11.63 2.61
N TYR A 25 9.09 -10.37 2.91
CA TYR A 25 9.26 -9.26 1.98
C TYR A 25 10.72 -9.00 1.63
N MET A 26 11.66 -9.22 2.56
CA MET A 26 13.09 -9.08 2.30
C MET A 26 13.56 -9.95 1.13
N TYR A 27 13.08 -11.20 1.08
CA TYR A 27 13.50 -12.16 0.06
C TYR A 27 12.73 -12.04 -1.25
N PHE A 28 11.40 -11.82 -1.20
CA PHE A 28 10.56 -11.88 -2.38
C PHE A 28 10.37 -10.51 -3.06
N TRP A 29 10.42 -9.42 -2.31
CA TRP A 29 10.22 -8.05 -2.81
C TRP A 29 11.51 -7.25 -2.98
N ASP A 30 12.68 -7.84 -2.72
CA ASP A 30 13.96 -7.10 -2.75
C ASP A 30 13.92 -5.86 -1.83
N LEU A 31 13.29 -6.03 -0.66
CA LEU A 31 12.91 -4.94 0.24
C LEU A 31 14.10 -4.06 0.64
N ASN A 32 15.29 -4.65 0.83
CA ASN A 32 16.51 -3.92 1.21
C ASN A 32 17.00 -2.94 0.13
N GLN A 33 16.58 -3.12 -1.12
CA GLN A 33 17.01 -2.29 -2.24
C GLN A 33 15.87 -1.42 -2.77
N SER A 34 14.66 -1.97 -2.81
CA SER A 34 13.49 -1.30 -3.36
C SER A 34 12.78 -0.42 -2.34
N HIS A 35 12.87 -0.78 -1.05
CA HIS A 35 12.07 -0.21 0.03
C HIS A 35 10.56 -0.19 -0.27
N ALA A 36 10.08 -1.08 -1.15
CA ALA A 36 8.71 -1.11 -1.66
C ALA A 36 7.99 -2.40 -1.26
N LEU A 37 6.74 -2.28 -0.82
CA LEU A 37 5.86 -3.35 -0.38
C LEU A 37 4.60 -3.46 -1.25
N HIS A 38 4.68 -3.08 -2.51
CA HIS A 38 3.58 -3.04 -3.48
C HIS A 38 3.95 -3.77 -4.77
N TYR A 39 2.97 -4.04 -5.62
CA TYR A 39 3.22 -4.57 -6.97
C TYR A 39 3.92 -3.56 -7.86
N GLY A 40 4.80 -4.05 -8.74
CA GLY A 40 5.45 -3.22 -9.75
C GLY A 40 4.53 -2.93 -10.94
N TYR A 41 4.64 -1.73 -11.50
CA TYR A 41 3.96 -1.32 -12.72
C TYR A 41 4.82 -1.63 -13.95
N TRP A 42 4.39 -2.59 -14.75
CA TRP A 42 5.10 -3.08 -15.92
C TRP A 42 4.56 -2.43 -17.20
N ASP A 43 5.43 -1.76 -17.90
CA ASP A 43 5.21 -1.25 -19.25
C ASP A 43 6.45 -1.47 -20.13
N SER A 44 6.58 -0.73 -21.24
CA SER A 44 7.74 -0.85 -22.15
C SER A 44 9.06 -0.38 -21.52
N THR A 45 9.03 0.43 -20.48
CA THR A 45 10.20 1.02 -19.81
C THR A 45 10.76 0.12 -18.70
N ALA A 46 9.92 -0.62 -17.99
CA ALA A 46 10.32 -1.49 -16.90
C ALA A 46 10.74 -2.89 -17.42
N LYS A 47 12.01 -3.24 -17.30
CA LYS A 47 12.58 -4.54 -17.72
C LYS A 47 12.78 -5.49 -16.55
N THR A 48 13.05 -4.95 -15.37
CA THR A 48 13.30 -5.70 -14.13
C THR A 48 12.20 -5.43 -13.11
N PHE A 49 12.09 -6.29 -12.09
CA PHE A 49 11.10 -6.11 -11.02
C PHE A 49 11.36 -4.81 -10.24
N ARG A 50 12.62 -4.48 -9.98
CA ARG A 50 13.01 -3.22 -9.30
C ARG A 50 12.62 -1.98 -10.11
N GLU A 51 12.84 -2.00 -11.42
CA GLU A 51 12.37 -0.94 -12.30
C GLU A 51 10.85 -0.82 -12.29
N ALA A 52 10.12 -1.93 -12.27
CA ALA A 52 8.66 -1.92 -12.20
C ALA A 52 8.15 -1.36 -10.86
N LEU A 53 8.83 -1.65 -9.73
CA LEU A 53 8.53 -1.06 -8.42
C LEU A 53 8.76 0.47 -8.40
N ALA A 54 9.81 0.96 -9.04
CA ALA A 54 10.05 2.39 -9.19
C ALA A 54 9.08 3.05 -10.19
N ASN A 55 8.68 2.31 -11.23
CA ASN A 55 7.87 2.83 -12.32
C ASN A 55 6.43 3.21 -11.89
N ILE A 56 5.85 2.55 -10.88
CA ILE A 56 4.54 2.96 -10.36
C ILE A 56 4.61 4.37 -9.77
N ASN A 57 5.69 4.70 -9.04
CA ASN A 57 5.89 6.03 -8.49
C ASN A 57 6.01 7.07 -9.61
N LYS A 58 6.76 6.76 -10.66
CA LYS A 58 6.89 7.63 -11.83
C LYS A 58 5.53 7.89 -12.48
N VAL A 59 4.79 6.82 -12.81
CA VAL A 59 3.49 6.93 -13.49
C VAL A 59 2.48 7.73 -12.68
N LEU A 60 2.43 7.52 -11.37
CA LEU A 60 1.50 8.26 -10.50
C LEU A 60 1.95 9.71 -10.28
N SER A 61 3.25 9.97 -10.08
CA SER A 61 3.76 11.34 -9.88
C SER A 61 3.57 12.22 -11.13
N GLU A 62 3.77 11.63 -12.33
CA GLU A 62 3.48 12.32 -13.60
C GLU A 62 1.97 12.64 -13.75
N LYS A 63 1.09 11.71 -13.30
CA LYS A 63 -0.37 11.96 -13.33
C LYS A 63 -0.82 13.02 -12.34
N ALA A 64 -0.24 13.05 -11.16
CA ALA A 64 -0.52 14.07 -10.15
C ALA A 64 0.25 15.36 -10.38
N LEU A 65 1.08 15.43 -11.42
CA LEU A 65 1.92 16.61 -11.76
C LEU A 65 2.74 17.09 -10.55
N ILE A 66 3.30 16.16 -9.79
CA ILE A 66 4.09 16.48 -8.60
C ILE A 66 5.37 17.20 -9.01
N THR A 67 5.62 18.36 -8.42
CA THR A 67 6.77 19.20 -8.69
C THR A 67 7.49 19.62 -7.41
N GLU A 68 8.65 20.24 -7.57
CA GLU A 68 9.46 20.76 -6.47
C GLU A 68 8.67 21.67 -5.53
N GLY A 69 8.84 21.48 -4.23
CA GLY A 69 8.22 22.26 -3.17
C GLY A 69 6.77 21.90 -2.86
N MET A 70 6.14 21.00 -3.61
CA MET A 70 4.83 20.46 -3.22
C MET A 70 4.96 19.63 -1.94
N LYS A 71 3.96 19.75 -1.06
CA LYS A 71 3.80 18.89 0.12
C LYS A 71 2.96 17.68 -0.21
N VAL A 72 3.54 16.49 -0.01
CA VAL A 72 2.89 15.20 -0.28
C VAL A 72 2.72 14.42 1.02
N LEU A 73 1.52 13.93 1.30
CA LEU A 73 1.28 12.92 2.32
C LEU A 73 1.32 11.53 1.69
N ASP A 74 2.24 10.67 2.09
CA ASP A 74 2.26 9.24 1.72
C ASP A 74 1.51 8.44 2.78
N ALA A 75 0.23 8.18 2.50
CA ALA A 75 -0.72 7.52 3.40
C ALA A 75 -0.57 6.00 3.35
N GLY A 76 0.16 5.46 4.31
CA GLY A 76 0.55 4.05 4.36
C GLY A 76 1.90 3.79 3.70
N CYS A 77 2.88 4.61 4.05
CA CYS A 77 4.21 4.66 3.42
C CYS A 77 5.07 3.38 3.59
N GLY A 78 4.67 2.43 4.44
CA GLY A 78 5.50 1.28 4.77
C GLY A 78 6.88 1.71 5.29
N ILE A 79 7.95 1.20 4.70
CA ILE A 79 9.33 1.58 5.03
C ILE A 79 9.87 2.75 4.17
N GLY A 80 8.98 3.50 3.51
CA GLY A 80 9.28 4.79 2.92
C GLY A 80 9.78 4.80 1.47
N GLY A 81 9.67 3.69 0.75
CA GLY A 81 10.19 3.60 -0.62
C GLY A 81 9.62 4.64 -1.58
N SER A 82 8.30 4.81 -1.59
CA SER A 82 7.62 5.81 -2.43
C SER A 82 7.95 7.23 -2.00
N SER A 83 7.93 7.52 -0.69
CA SER A 83 8.27 8.83 -0.14
C SER A 83 9.68 9.27 -0.54
N ILE A 84 10.66 8.37 -0.39
CA ILE A 84 12.06 8.62 -0.76
C ILE A 84 12.20 8.81 -2.28
N TRP A 85 11.48 7.99 -3.06
CA TRP A 85 11.48 8.12 -4.52
C TRP A 85 10.93 9.48 -4.95
N LEU A 86 9.81 9.93 -4.37
CA LEU A 86 9.20 11.24 -4.64
C LEU A 86 10.18 12.37 -4.33
N ALA A 87 10.76 12.40 -3.13
CA ALA A 87 11.71 13.44 -2.75
C ALA A 87 12.93 13.51 -3.68
N LYS A 88 13.48 12.35 -4.09
CA LYS A 88 14.63 12.27 -5.00
C LYS A 88 14.34 12.69 -6.43
N ASN A 89 13.15 12.39 -6.95
CA ASN A 89 12.85 12.53 -8.37
C ASN A 89 11.98 13.75 -8.70
N THR A 90 11.19 14.23 -7.73
CA THR A 90 10.32 15.40 -7.92
C THR A 90 10.72 16.59 -7.05
N HIS A 91 11.65 16.40 -6.10
CA HIS A 91 12.04 17.39 -5.09
C HIS A 91 10.90 17.90 -4.21
N ALA A 92 9.84 17.10 -4.08
CA ALA A 92 8.73 17.36 -3.17
C ALA A 92 9.15 17.17 -1.70
N ASP A 93 8.43 17.82 -0.79
CA ASP A 93 8.52 17.58 0.64
C ASP A 93 7.48 16.52 1.02
N VAL A 94 7.90 15.43 1.68
CA VAL A 94 7.03 14.26 1.89
C VAL A 94 6.90 13.91 3.38
N ASP A 95 5.68 13.89 3.86
CA ASP A 95 5.32 13.28 5.14
C ASP A 95 4.77 11.86 4.89
N GLY A 96 5.47 10.85 5.36
CA GLY A 96 5.03 9.46 5.29
C GLY A 96 4.40 9.01 6.60
N ILE A 97 3.26 8.34 6.55
CA ILE A 97 2.62 7.78 7.75
C ILE A 97 2.39 6.29 7.64
N THR A 98 2.60 5.58 8.73
CA THR A 98 2.38 4.13 8.87
C THR A 98 1.86 3.79 10.26
N LEU A 99 1.19 2.66 10.41
CA LEU A 99 0.76 2.13 11.71
C LEU A 99 1.91 1.44 12.49
N SER A 100 3.00 1.05 11.81
CA SER A 100 4.10 0.32 12.42
C SER A 100 5.21 1.25 12.92
N THR A 101 5.44 1.22 14.23
CA THR A 101 6.57 1.93 14.87
C THR A 101 7.92 1.44 14.31
N LYS A 102 8.03 0.13 14.00
CA LYS A 102 9.23 -0.47 13.43
C LYS A 102 9.52 0.08 12.03
N GLN A 103 8.48 0.16 11.18
CA GLN A 103 8.62 0.73 9.83
C GLN A 103 9.01 2.21 9.87
N ALA A 104 8.34 3.02 10.69
CA ALA A 104 8.64 4.45 10.82
C ALA A 104 10.08 4.67 11.31
N ALA A 105 10.53 3.93 12.33
CA ALA A 105 11.89 4.03 12.85
C ALA A 105 12.93 3.66 11.80
N ARG A 106 12.72 2.56 11.05
CA ARG A 106 13.60 2.12 9.96
C ARG A 106 13.67 3.14 8.83
N ALA A 107 12.52 3.68 8.42
CA ALA A 107 12.44 4.66 7.35
C ALA A 107 13.15 5.98 7.73
N ASN A 108 12.95 6.48 8.97
CA ASN A 108 13.65 7.66 9.47
C ASN A 108 15.17 7.44 9.56
N ALA A 109 15.62 6.29 10.05
CA ALA A 109 17.05 5.98 10.09
C ALA A 109 17.68 6.00 8.68
N TYR A 110 16.96 5.45 7.70
CA TYR A 110 17.43 5.42 6.32
C TYR A 110 17.48 6.80 5.65
N VAL A 111 16.46 7.65 5.84
CA VAL A 111 16.51 9.01 5.26
C VAL A 111 17.60 9.87 5.87
N THR A 112 17.91 9.68 7.16
CA THR A 112 19.05 10.33 7.82
C THR A 112 20.38 9.84 7.22
N GLU A 113 20.55 8.52 7.04
CA GLU A 113 21.72 7.93 6.42
C GLU A 113 22.03 8.49 5.02
N ILE A 114 20.97 8.71 4.23
CA ILE A 114 21.10 9.22 2.84
C ILE A 114 20.96 10.74 2.71
N GLY A 115 20.86 11.49 3.84
CA GLY A 115 20.81 12.95 3.88
C GLY A 115 19.52 13.55 3.29
N LEU A 116 18.39 12.89 3.45
CA LEU A 116 17.06 13.35 2.99
C LEU A 116 16.11 13.74 4.12
N ASP A 117 16.56 13.81 5.36
CA ASP A 117 15.77 14.11 6.54
C ASP A 117 15.16 15.53 6.55
N SER A 118 15.70 16.46 5.74
CA SER A 118 15.10 17.77 5.51
C SER A 118 13.93 17.75 4.51
N LYS A 119 13.74 16.67 3.75
CA LYS A 119 12.74 16.52 2.70
C LYS A 119 11.69 15.46 2.99
N VAL A 120 12.05 14.47 3.81
CA VAL A 120 11.17 13.33 4.12
C VAL A 120 11.16 13.06 5.61
N GLN A 121 9.96 12.93 6.18
CA GLN A 121 9.75 12.54 7.58
C GLN A 121 8.74 11.42 7.66
N PHE A 122 8.92 10.51 8.65
CA PHE A 122 7.99 9.41 8.86
C PHE A 122 7.43 9.43 10.27
N GLN A 123 6.11 9.24 10.36
CA GLN A 123 5.37 9.28 11.63
C GLN A 123 4.47 8.05 11.77
N VAL A 124 4.20 7.66 13.02
CA VAL A 124 3.23 6.62 13.33
C VAL A 124 1.86 7.27 13.48
N GLN A 125 1.02 7.13 12.47
CA GLN A 125 -0.35 7.67 12.45
C GLN A 125 -1.28 6.75 11.66
N ASP A 126 -2.57 6.83 11.97
CA ASP A 126 -3.64 6.21 11.20
C ASP A 126 -4.11 7.20 10.13
N PHE A 127 -4.05 6.81 8.86
CA PHE A 127 -4.43 7.68 7.74
C PHE A 127 -5.95 7.96 7.68
N THR A 128 -6.77 7.29 8.48
CA THR A 128 -8.20 7.60 8.62
C THR A 128 -8.47 8.73 9.62
N LYS A 129 -7.48 9.07 10.45
CA LYS A 129 -7.57 10.13 11.46
C LYS A 129 -6.17 10.60 11.84
N THR A 130 -5.67 11.58 11.13
CA THR A 130 -4.33 12.14 11.38
C THR A 130 -4.37 13.36 12.30
N ASN A 131 -3.19 13.77 12.78
CA ASN A 131 -3.02 15.00 13.57
C ASN A 131 -2.50 16.19 12.75
N PHE A 132 -2.47 16.08 11.42
CA PHE A 132 -2.12 17.19 10.55
C PHE A 132 -3.25 18.23 10.46
N ASP A 133 -2.87 19.47 10.20
CA ASP A 133 -3.81 20.57 10.00
C ASP A 133 -4.61 20.38 8.69
N ASP A 134 -5.80 21.00 8.64
CA ASP A 134 -6.62 21.07 7.44
C ASP A 134 -5.85 21.79 6.31
N ALA A 135 -6.09 21.38 5.08
CA ALA A 135 -5.52 22.01 3.88
C ALA A 135 -3.98 22.16 3.94
N SER A 136 -3.27 21.15 4.44
CA SER A 136 -1.82 21.17 4.63
C SER A 136 -1.04 20.51 3.48
N PHE A 137 -1.67 19.71 2.63
CA PHE A 137 -1.01 18.97 1.55
C PHE A 137 -1.51 19.35 0.16
N ASP A 138 -0.59 19.37 -0.79
CA ASP A 138 -0.90 19.53 -2.21
C ASP A 138 -1.37 18.21 -2.83
N VAL A 139 -0.81 17.09 -2.34
CA VAL A 139 -1.15 15.74 -2.79
C VAL A 139 -1.28 14.79 -1.59
N VAL A 140 -2.36 14.01 -1.56
CA VAL A 140 -2.45 12.79 -0.75
C VAL A 140 -2.18 11.60 -1.68
N TRP A 141 -1.16 10.84 -1.33
CA TRP A 141 -0.64 9.71 -2.07
C TRP A 141 -0.90 8.41 -1.33
N ALA A 142 -1.35 7.35 -2.03
CA ALA A 142 -1.56 6.04 -1.43
C ALA A 142 -1.29 4.91 -2.43
N ILE A 143 -0.40 3.99 -2.11
CA ILE A 143 -0.14 2.79 -2.92
C ILE A 143 -0.38 1.54 -2.09
N GLU A 144 -1.39 0.74 -2.49
CA GLU A 144 -1.75 -0.55 -1.89
C GLU A 144 -1.84 -0.48 -0.35
N SER A 145 -2.43 0.59 0.16
CA SER A 145 -2.57 0.88 1.58
C SER A 145 -4.02 1.06 2.02
N VAL A 146 -4.86 1.69 1.18
CA VAL A 146 -6.26 1.98 1.51
C VAL A 146 -7.11 0.72 1.59
N CYS A 147 -6.69 -0.36 0.91
CA CYS A 147 -7.31 -1.68 1.06
C CYS A 147 -7.37 -2.15 2.53
N HIS A 148 -6.43 -1.73 3.38
CA HIS A 148 -6.39 -2.06 4.80
C HIS A 148 -7.35 -1.25 5.68
N ALA A 149 -7.90 -0.13 5.20
CA ALA A 149 -8.87 0.65 5.96
C ALA A 149 -10.11 -0.18 6.30
N GLY A 150 -10.51 -0.18 7.55
CA GLY A 150 -11.76 -0.82 8.00
C GLY A 150 -12.99 -0.11 7.44
N ASP A 151 -12.92 1.20 7.31
CA ASP A 151 -13.86 2.04 6.57
C ASP A 151 -13.08 2.89 5.55
N LYS A 152 -13.39 2.73 4.26
CA LYS A 152 -12.74 3.48 3.17
C LYS A 152 -13.24 4.93 3.12
N GLU A 153 -14.45 5.17 3.59
CA GLU A 153 -15.03 6.52 3.63
C GLU A 153 -14.31 7.42 4.64
N ASP A 154 -13.86 6.87 5.77
CA ASP A 154 -13.07 7.62 6.75
C ASP A 154 -11.74 8.09 6.16
N PHE A 155 -11.04 7.23 5.39
CA PHE A 155 -9.86 7.65 4.64
C PHE A 155 -10.16 8.76 3.63
N ILE A 156 -11.25 8.64 2.87
CA ILE A 156 -11.62 9.62 1.85
C ILE A 156 -11.93 10.99 2.50
N LYS A 157 -12.67 11.00 3.62
CA LYS A 157 -12.96 12.21 4.38
C LYS A 157 -11.71 12.87 4.93
N GLU A 158 -10.81 12.08 5.48
CA GLU A 158 -9.54 12.59 6.01
C GLU A 158 -8.64 13.12 4.88
N ALA A 159 -8.51 12.41 3.78
CA ALA A 159 -7.77 12.88 2.61
C ALA A 159 -8.33 14.21 2.08
N TYR A 160 -9.68 14.36 2.03
CA TYR A 160 -10.32 15.61 1.63
C TYR A 160 -10.03 16.77 2.59
N ARG A 161 -10.06 16.52 3.90
CA ARG A 161 -9.74 17.52 4.92
C ARG A 161 -8.30 18.02 4.80
N LEU A 162 -7.38 17.11 4.53
CA LEU A 162 -5.94 17.38 4.47
C LEU A 162 -5.51 18.11 3.19
N LEU A 163 -6.25 17.93 2.11
CA LEU A 163 -5.91 18.54 0.82
C LEU A 163 -6.20 20.05 0.80
N LYS A 164 -5.25 20.80 0.32
CA LYS A 164 -5.44 22.22 -0.03
C LYS A 164 -6.52 22.35 -1.10
N PRO A 165 -7.17 23.52 -1.22
CA PRO A 165 -8.02 23.81 -2.38
C PRO A 165 -7.27 23.57 -3.71
N GLY A 166 -7.83 22.71 -4.56
CA GLY A 166 -7.18 22.27 -5.80
C GLY A 166 -6.15 21.15 -5.66
N GLY A 167 -5.89 20.68 -4.42
CA GLY A 167 -5.03 19.53 -4.17
C GLY A 167 -5.62 18.23 -4.71
N GLN A 168 -4.81 17.17 -4.81
CA GLN A 168 -5.15 15.95 -5.50
C GLN A 168 -4.99 14.71 -4.61
N LEU A 169 -5.97 13.81 -4.64
CA LEU A 169 -5.81 12.42 -4.18
C LEU A 169 -5.36 11.57 -5.37
N ILE A 170 -4.18 10.96 -5.27
CA ILE A 170 -3.66 10.00 -6.24
C ILE A 170 -3.38 8.67 -5.55
N MET A 171 -3.92 7.58 -6.09
CA MET A 171 -3.74 6.27 -5.47
C MET A 171 -3.69 5.13 -6.49
N ALA A 172 -3.07 4.02 -6.12
CA ALA A 172 -3.14 2.74 -6.77
C ALA A 172 -3.51 1.68 -5.74
N ASP A 173 -4.62 0.97 -5.95
CA ASP A 173 -5.09 -0.03 -4.99
C ASP A 173 -5.99 -1.08 -5.70
N PHE A 174 -6.45 -2.07 -4.93
CA PHE A 174 -7.26 -3.19 -5.42
C PHE A 174 -8.75 -2.89 -5.27
N PHE A 175 -9.50 -3.09 -6.37
CA PHE A 175 -10.94 -2.88 -6.40
C PHE A 175 -11.66 -4.02 -7.11
N ILE A 176 -12.84 -4.39 -6.59
CA ILE A 176 -13.74 -5.30 -7.29
C ILE A 176 -14.37 -4.53 -8.47
N VAL A 177 -14.08 -4.99 -9.68
CA VAL A 177 -14.61 -4.37 -10.93
C VAL A 177 -15.80 -5.11 -11.49
N LYS A 178 -16.05 -6.35 -11.03
CA LYS A 178 -17.14 -7.21 -11.47
C LYS A 178 -17.57 -8.10 -10.32
N ASP A 179 -18.87 -8.26 -10.12
CA ASP A 179 -19.39 -9.21 -9.15
C ASP A 179 -19.03 -10.64 -9.55
N GLY A 180 -18.51 -11.38 -8.59
CA GLY A 180 -18.18 -12.79 -8.70
C GLY A 180 -19.28 -13.70 -8.16
N ASN A 181 -19.10 -15.00 -8.33
CA ASN A 181 -19.94 -16.01 -7.68
C ASN A 181 -19.48 -16.30 -6.25
N ALA A 182 -20.18 -17.18 -5.54
CA ALA A 182 -19.83 -17.53 -4.15
C ALA A 182 -18.44 -18.17 -3.98
N LYS A 183 -17.88 -18.78 -5.02
CA LYS A 183 -16.52 -19.32 -4.99
C LYS A 183 -15.52 -18.15 -5.09
N ASP A 184 -15.72 -17.25 -6.03
CA ASP A 184 -14.86 -16.07 -6.21
C ASP A 184 -14.83 -15.23 -4.92
N GLN A 185 -16.00 -15.06 -4.25
CA GLN A 185 -16.04 -14.34 -2.98
C GLN A 185 -15.22 -15.02 -1.88
N ARG A 186 -15.31 -16.35 -1.73
CA ARG A 186 -14.50 -17.08 -0.75
C ARG A 186 -13.00 -16.97 -1.02
N GLU A 187 -12.60 -16.95 -2.29
CA GLU A 187 -11.20 -16.79 -2.68
C GLU A 187 -10.70 -15.37 -2.36
N LEU A 188 -11.52 -14.34 -2.63
CA LEU A 188 -11.23 -12.96 -2.25
C LEU A 188 -11.13 -12.78 -0.73
N ASP A 189 -12.05 -13.39 0.04
CA ASP A 189 -12.03 -13.32 1.50
C ASP A 189 -10.78 -14.02 2.08
N ALA A 190 -10.39 -15.17 1.52
CA ALA A 190 -9.19 -15.89 1.92
C ALA A 190 -7.92 -15.08 1.59
N TRP A 191 -7.87 -14.49 0.42
CA TRP A 191 -6.76 -13.63 0.01
C TRP A 191 -6.67 -12.37 0.90
N GLY A 192 -7.78 -11.65 1.07
CA GLY A 192 -7.85 -10.49 1.95
C GLY A 192 -7.41 -10.83 3.38
N HIS A 193 -7.91 -11.95 3.93
CA HIS A 193 -7.52 -12.38 5.27
C HIS A 193 -6.01 -12.63 5.41
N GLY A 194 -5.38 -13.25 4.42
CA GLY A 194 -3.94 -13.52 4.43
C GLY A 194 -3.08 -12.24 4.37
N TRP A 195 -3.63 -11.15 3.87
CA TRP A 195 -2.95 -9.86 3.73
C TRP A 195 -3.44 -8.81 4.75
N ALA A 196 -4.21 -9.20 5.77
CA ALA A 196 -4.85 -8.30 6.72
C ALA A 196 -5.71 -7.21 6.05
N VAL A 197 -6.33 -7.55 4.93
CA VAL A 197 -7.30 -6.69 4.22
C VAL A 197 -8.70 -7.11 4.67
N PRO A 198 -9.49 -6.23 5.31
CA PRO A 198 -10.82 -6.56 5.81
C PRO A 198 -11.80 -6.90 4.69
N PHE A 199 -11.75 -6.17 3.60
CA PHE A 199 -12.51 -6.41 2.36
C PHE A 199 -11.95 -5.56 1.22
N PHE A 200 -12.19 -6.00 -0.02
CA PHE A 200 -11.92 -5.21 -1.20
C PHE A 200 -13.19 -4.45 -1.59
N GLU A 201 -13.06 -3.13 -1.79
CA GLU A 201 -14.21 -2.29 -2.13
C GLU A 201 -14.56 -2.43 -3.61
N LYS A 202 -15.85 -2.26 -3.92
CA LYS A 202 -16.31 -2.17 -5.30
C LYS A 202 -15.94 -0.82 -5.90
N LYS A 203 -15.41 -0.84 -7.13
CA LYS A 203 -15.03 0.37 -7.86
C LYS A 203 -16.09 1.46 -7.86
N ASN A 204 -17.36 1.10 -8.17
CA ASN A 204 -18.46 2.05 -8.24
C ASN A 204 -18.81 2.67 -6.88
N ILE A 205 -18.77 1.87 -5.80
CA ILE A 205 -19.04 2.33 -4.44
C ILE A 205 -17.94 3.32 -4.01
N PHE A 206 -16.68 3.01 -4.29
CA PHE A 206 -15.56 3.91 -3.97
C PHE A 206 -15.66 5.25 -4.72
N VAL A 207 -16.07 5.23 -6.00
CA VAL A 207 -16.33 6.45 -6.78
C VAL A 207 -17.49 7.26 -6.20
N GLU A 208 -18.57 6.60 -5.75
CA GLU A 208 -19.68 7.25 -5.07
C GLU A 208 -19.23 7.94 -3.78
N MET A 209 -18.44 7.27 -2.93
CA MET A 209 -17.85 7.85 -1.71
C MET A 209 -17.02 9.11 -2.01
N LEU A 210 -16.14 9.05 -3.03
CA LEU A 210 -15.35 10.20 -3.47
C LEU A 210 -16.24 11.38 -3.88
N THR A 211 -17.29 11.11 -4.67
CA THR A 211 -18.22 12.13 -5.16
C THR A 211 -19.02 12.76 -4.01
N HIS A 212 -19.50 11.94 -3.08
CA HIS A 212 -20.22 12.42 -1.89
C HIS A 212 -19.35 13.28 -0.96
N THR A 213 -18.04 13.04 -0.96
CA THR A 213 -17.06 13.86 -0.20
C THR A 213 -16.57 15.08 -0.99
N ASN A 214 -17.25 15.43 -2.10
CA ASN A 214 -16.97 16.58 -2.96
C ASN A 214 -15.66 16.52 -3.76
N PHE A 215 -15.05 15.35 -3.92
CA PHE A 215 -14.00 15.19 -4.91
C PHE A 215 -14.58 15.38 -6.32
N SER A 216 -13.91 16.20 -7.14
CA SER A 216 -14.26 16.43 -8.53
C SER A 216 -13.26 15.76 -9.48
N ASN A 217 -13.66 15.61 -10.74
CA ASN A 217 -12.78 15.03 -11.79
C ASN A 217 -12.26 13.62 -11.45
N VAL A 218 -13.06 12.80 -10.77
CA VAL A 218 -12.70 11.45 -10.36
C VAL A 218 -12.43 10.56 -11.59
N GLN A 219 -11.23 9.98 -11.65
CA GLN A 219 -10.82 9.05 -12.70
C GLN A 219 -10.39 7.72 -12.09
N MET A 220 -11.06 6.64 -12.46
CA MET A 220 -10.69 5.28 -12.07
C MET A 220 -10.22 4.49 -13.29
N LEU A 221 -8.92 4.22 -13.34
CA LEU A 221 -8.27 3.56 -14.47
C LEU A 221 -7.94 2.10 -14.12
N ASN A 222 -8.44 1.15 -14.89
CA ASN A 222 -8.03 -0.25 -14.73
C ASN A 222 -6.60 -0.45 -15.27
N ARG A 223 -5.67 -0.81 -14.38
CA ARG A 223 -4.26 -1.07 -14.69
C ARG A 223 -3.84 -2.50 -14.38
N THR A 224 -4.77 -3.42 -14.21
CA THR A 224 -4.53 -4.84 -13.90
C THR A 224 -3.46 -5.48 -14.78
N GLN A 225 -3.48 -5.21 -16.09
CA GLN A 225 -2.49 -5.77 -17.01
C GLN A 225 -1.05 -5.37 -16.68
N HIS A 226 -0.86 -4.20 -16.08
CA HIS A 226 0.47 -3.69 -15.71
C HIS A 226 1.03 -4.32 -14.44
N ILE A 227 0.20 -4.93 -13.58
CA ILE A 227 0.67 -5.62 -12.36
C ILE A 227 0.77 -7.13 -12.51
N MET A 228 0.23 -7.70 -13.59
CA MET A 228 0.15 -9.17 -13.78
C MET A 228 1.49 -9.90 -13.74
N LYS A 229 2.60 -9.26 -14.17
CA LYS A 229 3.93 -9.90 -14.05
C LYS A 229 4.35 -10.01 -12.58
N SER A 230 4.02 -9.02 -11.74
CA SER A 230 4.28 -9.08 -10.30
C SER A 230 3.43 -10.16 -9.63
N ALA A 231 2.13 -10.24 -9.97
CA ALA A 231 1.24 -11.28 -9.46
C ALA A 231 1.71 -12.69 -9.85
N LYS A 232 2.09 -12.90 -11.11
CA LYS A 232 2.67 -14.17 -11.58
C LYS A 232 3.99 -14.51 -10.86
N ARG A 233 4.85 -13.52 -10.59
CA ARG A 233 6.08 -13.74 -9.83
C ARG A 233 5.74 -14.28 -8.43
N LEU A 234 4.76 -13.70 -7.74
CA LEU A 234 4.30 -14.17 -6.43
C LEU A 234 3.75 -15.60 -6.50
N TYR A 235 2.90 -15.88 -7.50
CA TYR A 235 2.35 -17.20 -7.74
C TYR A 235 3.45 -18.27 -7.94
N TYR A 236 4.45 -18.01 -8.79
CA TYR A 236 5.55 -18.95 -9.02
C TYR A 236 6.51 -19.07 -7.82
N ALA A 237 6.59 -18.06 -6.97
CA ALA A 237 7.36 -18.11 -5.73
C ALA A 237 6.64 -18.90 -4.62
N PHE A 238 5.35 -19.17 -4.75
CA PHE A 238 4.55 -19.89 -3.76
C PHE A 238 5.13 -21.27 -3.41
N PHE A 239 5.39 -22.12 -4.40
CA PHE A 239 5.82 -23.48 -4.12
C PHE A 239 7.18 -23.58 -3.42
N PRO A 240 8.25 -22.93 -3.89
CA PRO A 240 9.51 -22.90 -3.15
C PRO A 240 9.37 -22.21 -1.79
N GLY A 241 8.57 -21.15 -1.68
CA GLY A 241 8.29 -20.46 -0.42
C GLY A 241 7.57 -21.35 0.59
N TRP A 242 6.59 -22.15 0.15
CA TRP A 242 5.90 -23.10 0.99
C TRP A 242 6.83 -24.22 1.51
N VAL A 243 7.67 -24.78 0.65
CA VAL A 243 8.67 -25.79 1.06
C VAL A 243 9.63 -25.19 2.07
N PHE A 244 10.17 -24.00 1.79
CA PHE A 244 11.07 -23.29 2.70
C PHE A 244 10.40 -22.96 4.04
N SER A 245 9.16 -22.46 4.04
CA SER A 245 8.40 -22.17 5.26
C SER A 245 8.16 -23.43 6.11
N LYS A 246 7.86 -24.58 5.48
CA LYS A 246 7.73 -25.84 6.22
C LYS A 246 9.03 -26.30 6.86
N LEU A 247 10.16 -26.19 6.15
CA LEU A 247 11.48 -26.54 6.66
C LEU A 247 11.88 -25.58 7.79
N TYR A 248 11.66 -24.29 7.61
CA TYR A 248 11.94 -23.26 8.62
C TYR A 248 11.12 -23.48 9.90
N ASN A 249 9.84 -23.82 9.78
CA ASN A 249 8.95 -24.10 10.90
C ASN A 249 9.30 -25.39 11.65
N LEU A 250 9.95 -26.35 11.01
CA LEU A 250 10.49 -27.53 11.68
C LEU A 250 11.69 -27.21 12.58
N ILE A 251 12.47 -26.17 12.19
CA ILE A 251 13.66 -25.74 12.93
C ILE A 251 13.29 -24.70 14.00
N ASN A 252 12.39 -23.76 13.68
CA ASN A 252 11.98 -22.65 14.55
C ASN A 252 10.50 -22.81 14.97
N ARG A 253 10.26 -23.16 16.23
CA ARG A 253 8.90 -23.43 16.77
C ARG A 253 7.99 -22.21 16.96
N SER A 254 8.39 -21.01 16.59
CA SER A 254 7.63 -19.76 16.80
C SER A 254 7.17 -19.15 15.49
N THR A 255 6.05 -19.61 14.95
CA THR A 255 5.39 -18.95 13.83
C THR A 255 4.03 -18.42 14.23
N THR A 256 3.79 -17.15 13.98
CA THR A 256 2.48 -16.52 14.15
C THR A 256 1.51 -17.00 13.07
N GLU A 257 0.21 -16.88 13.32
CA GLU A 257 -0.85 -17.27 12.38
C GLU A 257 -0.71 -16.56 11.03
N PHE A 258 -0.34 -15.27 11.02
CA PHE A 258 -0.11 -14.47 9.81
C PHE A 258 1.03 -14.99 8.93
N SER A 259 2.15 -15.41 9.53
CA SER A 259 3.29 -15.96 8.80
C SER A 259 2.95 -17.25 8.05
N LYS A 260 2.02 -18.05 8.58
CA LYS A 260 1.53 -19.27 7.92
C LYS A 260 0.59 -18.92 6.75
N ASN A 261 -0.31 -17.95 6.94
CA ASN A 261 -1.35 -17.64 5.98
C ASN A 261 -0.82 -16.92 4.74
N ASN A 262 0.19 -16.05 4.87
CA ASN A 262 0.78 -15.33 3.73
C ASN A 262 1.29 -16.23 2.61
N VAL A 263 1.86 -17.39 2.96
CA VAL A 263 2.35 -18.34 1.97
C VAL A 263 1.19 -19.02 1.25
N TYR A 264 0.07 -19.29 1.94
CA TYR A 264 -1.08 -19.95 1.33
C TYR A 264 -1.94 -19.03 0.46
N THR A 265 -1.96 -17.74 0.73
CA THR A 265 -2.76 -16.77 -0.04
C THR A 265 -2.07 -16.27 -1.31
N ALA A 266 -0.80 -16.61 -1.54
CA ALA A 266 -0.12 -16.37 -2.80
C ALA A 266 -0.55 -17.33 -3.92
N TYR A 267 -1.20 -18.46 -3.57
CA TYR A 267 -1.72 -19.47 -4.51
C TYR A 267 -3.11 -19.09 -5.00
#